data_5a831246257fee00c0ace9ad2bc6c0f8
#
_entry.id   5a831246257fee00c0ace9ad2bc6c0f8
#
_cell.length_a   1.000
_cell.length_b   1.000
_cell.length_c   1.000
_cell.angle_alpha   90.00
_cell.angle_beta   90.00
_cell.angle_gamma   90.00
#
_symmetry.space_group_name_H-M   'P 1'
#
loop_
_entity.id
_entity.type
_entity.pdbx_description
1 polymer ?
#
loop_
_entity_poly.entity_id
_entity_poly.type
_entity_poly.pdbx_seq_one_letter_code
_entity_poly.pdbx_strand_id
1 'polypeptide(L)' 'MAEVIKMPRLSDTMTDGVVAKWHKKIGDKIQEGDLLADIETDKATMEFESFQEGFLLHIGVNENETAEVDAILAI' A
#
# COMPACT_ATOMS: atom_id res chain seq x y z
N MET A 1 -6.48 -4.87 -17.29
CA MET A 1 -6.75 -3.48 -16.88
C MET A 1 -5.97 -3.15 -15.64
N ALA A 2 -5.47 -1.93 -15.58
CA ALA A 2 -4.78 -1.47 -14.38
C ALA A 2 -5.80 -1.11 -13.30
N GLU A 3 -5.46 -1.41 -12.06
CA GLU A 3 -6.28 -1.06 -10.92
C GLU A 3 -5.50 -0.16 -9.99
N VAL A 4 -6.17 0.84 -9.43
CA VAL A 4 -5.56 1.80 -8.53
C VAL A 4 -5.65 1.26 -7.11
N ILE A 5 -4.49 1.21 -6.44
CA ILE A 5 -4.40 0.83 -5.03
C ILE A 5 -4.24 2.10 -4.21
N LYS A 6 -5.20 2.35 -3.34
CA LYS A 6 -5.23 3.54 -2.49
C LYS A 6 -4.80 3.21 -1.07
N MET A 7 -4.31 4.23 -0.37
CA MET A 7 -3.99 4.10 1.05
C MET A 7 -5.25 3.72 1.83
N PRO A 8 -5.29 2.54 2.46
CA PRO A 8 -6.45 2.13 3.23
C PRO A 8 -6.50 2.79 4.60
N ARG A 9 -7.69 2.90 5.14
CA ARG A 9 -7.83 3.31 6.53
C ARG A 9 -7.70 2.07 7.41
N LEU A 10 -6.56 1.92 8.03
CA LEU A 10 -6.23 0.76 8.86
C LEU A 10 -6.58 0.95 10.34
N SER A 11 -6.89 2.17 10.75
CA SER A 11 -7.38 2.45 12.10
C SER A 11 -8.46 3.52 12.03
N ASP A 12 -9.32 3.58 13.06
CA ASP A 12 -10.47 4.49 13.10
C ASP A 12 -10.07 5.96 13.07
N THR A 13 -8.89 6.28 13.61
CA THR A 13 -8.40 7.65 13.71
C THR A 13 -7.35 7.99 12.65
N MET A 14 -7.08 7.06 11.75
CA MET A 14 -6.06 7.25 10.72
C MET A 14 -6.48 8.28 9.69
N THR A 15 -5.68 9.32 9.51
CA THR A 15 -5.85 10.30 8.45
C THR A 15 -4.78 10.15 7.38
N ASP A 16 -3.63 9.61 7.75
CA ASP A 16 -2.54 9.31 6.83
C ASP A 16 -1.75 8.10 7.36
N GLY A 17 -0.83 7.62 6.56
CA GLY A 17 0.07 6.55 6.93
C GLY A 17 1.42 6.71 6.25
N VAL A 18 2.44 6.13 6.85
CA VAL A 18 3.79 6.12 6.28
C VAL A 18 4.05 4.74 5.70
N VAL A 19 4.48 4.69 4.45
CA VAL A 19 4.92 3.42 3.85
C VAL A 19 6.30 3.10 4.43
N ALA A 20 6.33 2.21 5.40
CA ALA A 20 7.58 1.85 6.07
C ALA A 20 8.46 0.98 5.18
N LYS A 21 7.85 0.08 4.42
CA LYS A 21 8.58 -0.82 3.53
C LYS A 21 7.66 -1.37 2.45
N TRP A 22 8.16 -1.46 1.21
CA TRP A 22 7.51 -2.18 0.13
C TRP A 22 8.07 -3.60 0.05
N HIS A 23 7.16 -4.59 0.00
CA HIS A 23 7.53 -6.00 -0.15
C HIS A 23 7.49 -6.45 -1.61
N LYS A 24 6.92 -5.65 -2.49
CA LYS A 24 6.83 -5.91 -3.93
C LYS A 24 7.49 -4.79 -4.71
N LYS A 25 7.93 -5.11 -5.92
CA LYS A 25 8.59 -4.17 -6.82
C LYS A 25 7.77 -4.00 -8.09
N ILE A 26 8.01 -2.93 -8.81
CA ILE A 26 7.43 -2.73 -10.14
C ILE A 26 7.79 -3.92 -11.02
N GLY A 27 6.77 -4.50 -11.64
CA GLY A 27 6.93 -5.71 -12.45
C GLY A 27 6.65 -7.01 -11.73
N ASP A 28 6.54 -6.99 -10.40
CA ASP A 28 6.25 -8.20 -9.63
C ASP A 28 4.80 -8.63 -9.83
N LYS A 29 4.60 -9.94 -9.88
CA LYS A 29 3.27 -10.51 -9.90
C LYS A 29 2.66 -10.45 -8.50
N ILE A 30 1.44 -9.93 -8.43
CA ILE A 30 0.70 -9.79 -7.18
C ILE A 30 -0.47 -10.76 -7.20
N GLN A 31 -0.67 -11.47 -6.11
CA GLN A 31 -1.81 -12.36 -5.92
C GLN A 31 -2.63 -11.88 -4.73
N GLU A 32 -3.91 -12.27 -4.71
CA GLU A 32 -4.78 -11.95 -3.58
C GLU A 32 -4.19 -12.53 -2.29
N GLY A 33 -4.07 -11.68 -1.28
CA GLY A 33 -3.46 -12.06 0.00
C GLY A 33 -1.96 -11.82 0.08
N ASP A 34 -1.31 -11.43 -1.01
CA ASP A 34 0.12 -11.10 -0.98
C ASP A 34 0.37 -9.84 -0.17
N LEU A 35 1.43 -9.85 0.63
CA LEU A 35 1.84 -8.70 1.40
C LEU A 35 2.50 -7.67 0.47
N LEU A 36 1.88 -6.50 0.34
CA LEU A 36 2.37 -5.44 -0.53
C LEU A 36 3.36 -4.52 0.19
N ALA A 37 3.00 -4.08 1.37
CA ALA A 37 3.79 -3.08 2.09
C ALA A 37 3.48 -3.12 3.59
N ASP A 38 4.41 -2.58 4.38
CA ASP A 38 4.15 -2.28 5.78
C ASP A 38 3.77 -0.81 5.87
N ILE A 39 2.63 -0.54 6.50
CA ILE A 39 2.10 0.81 6.67
C ILE A 39 2.15 1.18 8.15
N GLU A 40 2.84 2.26 8.45
CA GLU A 40 2.91 2.78 9.81
C GLU A 40 1.77 3.76 10.02
N THR A 41 0.93 3.46 11.00
CA THR A 41 -0.25 4.27 11.32
C THR A 41 -0.03 5.05 12.61
N ASP A 42 -1.04 5.81 13.02
CA ASP A 42 -1.02 6.56 14.28
C ASP A 42 -0.93 5.67 15.53
N LYS A 43 -1.22 4.38 15.41
CA LYS A 43 -1.21 3.45 16.54
C LYS A 43 -0.13 2.38 16.44
N ALA A 44 0.12 1.86 15.24
CA ALA A 44 1.03 0.74 15.06
C ALA A 44 1.39 0.57 13.59
N THR A 45 2.40 -0.25 13.33
CA THR A 45 2.73 -0.68 11.97
C THR A 45 1.80 -1.83 11.59
N MET A 46 1.12 -1.68 10.46
CA MET A 46 0.16 -2.66 9.95
C MET A 46 0.63 -3.20 8.60
N GLU A 47 0.31 -4.46 8.35
CA GLU A 47 0.60 -5.07 7.06
C GLU A 47 -0.53 -4.78 6.08
N PHE A 48 -0.16 -4.36 4.87
CA PHE A 48 -1.11 -4.13 3.79
C PHE A 48 -1.05 -5.25 2.78
N GLU A 49 -2.10 -6.04 2.73
CA GLU A 49 -2.22 -7.16 1.81
C GLU A 49 -3.04 -6.77 0.58
N SER A 50 -2.73 -7.41 -0.55
CA SER A 50 -3.48 -7.19 -1.78
C SER A 50 -4.82 -7.90 -1.75
N PHE A 51 -5.84 -7.21 -2.24
CA PHE A 51 -7.16 -7.81 -2.48
C PHE A 51 -7.37 -8.22 -3.94
N GLN A 52 -6.35 -8.01 -4.78
CA GLN A 52 -6.46 -8.19 -6.21
C GLN A 52 -5.26 -8.92 -6.77
N GLU A 53 -5.43 -9.49 -7.95
CA GLU A 53 -4.35 -10.14 -8.68
C GLU A 53 -3.91 -9.27 -9.85
N GLY A 54 -2.63 -9.36 -10.19
CA GLY A 54 -2.10 -8.65 -11.33
C GLY A 54 -0.60 -8.43 -11.19
N PHE A 55 -0.11 -7.43 -11.90
CA PHE A 55 1.29 -7.02 -11.85
C PHE A 55 1.37 -5.61 -11.32
N LEU A 56 2.38 -5.35 -10.50
CA LEU A 56 2.63 -4.01 -9.99
C LEU A 56 3.24 -3.17 -11.11
N LEU A 57 2.49 -2.17 -11.56
CA LEU A 57 2.89 -1.33 -12.68
C LEU A 57 3.56 -0.03 -12.25
N HIS A 58 3.16 0.49 -11.09
CA HIS A 58 3.65 1.79 -10.63
C HIS A 58 3.54 1.88 -9.11
N ILE A 59 4.54 2.51 -8.50
CA ILE A 59 4.52 2.83 -7.07
C ILE A 59 4.39 4.35 -6.93
N GLY A 60 3.26 4.80 -6.38
CA GLY A 60 2.98 6.22 -6.23
C GLY A 60 3.57 6.85 -4.97
N VAL A 61 3.83 6.03 -3.95
CA VAL A 61 4.42 6.48 -2.68
C VAL A 61 5.61 5.58 -2.36
N ASN A 62 6.78 6.17 -2.23
CA ASN A 62 8.01 5.44 -1.94
C ASN A 62 8.13 5.09 -0.45
N GLU A 63 9.08 4.23 -0.11
CA GLU A 63 9.37 3.91 1.29
C GLU A 63 9.70 5.17 2.08
N ASN A 64 9.24 5.22 3.32
CA ASN A 64 9.41 6.34 4.25
C ASN A 64 8.64 7.60 3.86
N GLU A 65 7.78 7.55 2.85
CA GLU A 65 6.92 8.67 2.51
C GLU A 65 5.55 8.54 3.16
N THR A 66 4.97 9.68 3.52
CA THR A 66 3.63 9.75 4.08
C THR A 66 2.60 9.90 2.97
N ALA A 67 1.49 9.19 3.09
CA ALA A 67 0.35 9.31 2.19
C ALA A 67 -0.93 9.44 2.98
N GLU A 68 -1.81 10.31 2.54
CA GLU A 68 -3.14 10.45 3.15
C GLU A 68 -4.01 9.25 2.78
N VAL A 69 -5.02 8.97 3.61
CA VAL A 69 -6.02 7.97 3.28
C VAL A 69 -6.64 8.32 1.92
N ASP A 70 -6.83 7.31 1.07
CA ASP A 70 -7.30 7.41 -0.32
C ASP A 70 -6.28 7.98 -1.31
N ALA A 71 -5.07 8.32 -0.88
CA ALA A 71 -4.00 8.67 -1.81
C ALA A 71 -3.59 7.43 -2.63
N ILE A 72 -3.20 7.64 -3.87
CA ILE A 72 -2.78 6.54 -4.75
C ILE A 72 -1.42 6.02 -4.29
N LEU A 73 -1.38 4.76 -3.83
CA LEU A 73 -0.14 4.10 -3.43
C LEU A 73 0.54 3.42 -4.61
N ALA A 74 -0.25 2.73 -5.44
CA ALA A 74 0.30 1.92 -6.52
C ALA A 74 -0.75 1.69 -7.60
N ILE A 75 -0.31 1.17 -8.70
CA ILE A 75 -1.17 0.77 -9.82
C ILE A 75 -0.75 -0.61 -10.32
#